data_ff02dc9cfe0ee4cf999c0ebe91ae586f
#
_entry.id   ff02dc9cfe0ee4cf999c0ebe91ae586f
#
_cell.length_a   1.000
_cell.length_b   1.000
_cell.length_c   1.000
_cell.angle_alpha   90.00
_cell.angle_beta   90.00
_cell.angle_gamma   90.00
#
_symmetry.space_group_name_H-M   'P 1'
#
loop_
_entity.id
_entity.type
_entity.pdbx_description
1 polymer ?
#
loop_
_entity_poly.entity_id
_entity_poly.type
_entity_poly.pdbx_seq_one_letter_code
_entity_poly.pdbx_strand_id
1 'polypeptide(L)'
;MIEINHVTKAFGDKTVLDNVTVTIADGSIYGLVGYNGAGKTTLLNLIAGLYRPDGGNITADTADGKLAVYGSEQVRRDLFLIPDDPYILPQASLATMAAFYRGFYPHFSMETLAKLTEIFGLDPKKKLNGFSKGMKRQAAIILGLSSRARYLLLDESFDGLDPNIRMTVCDLLMEYMAETGATIIMASHNLHEIEHICDTVGMLNGTHIVYSCEIETIKERYTRIRAGFDREVTAEVLADIPHGDVSVSGKVLSFVSETPADEAEAALRAHGGLCLFETYPLSLEEVFKYEMKKGGKSYDIEGLFGQKA
;
A
#
# COMPACT_ATOMS: atom_id res chain seq x y z
N MET A 1 5.02 -17.57 -0.52
CA MET A 1 3.65 -17.10 -0.22
C MET A 1 3.52 -16.81 1.27
N ILE A 2 2.82 -15.73 1.64
CA ILE A 2 2.45 -15.46 3.05
C ILE A 2 0.94 -15.58 3.16
N GLU A 3 0.47 -16.34 4.13
CA GLU A 3 -0.95 -16.50 4.43
C GLU A 3 -1.26 -15.94 5.82
N ILE A 4 -2.21 -15.04 5.87
CA ILE A 4 -2.77 -14.43 7.07
C ILE A 4 -4.17 -14.98 7.23
N ASN A 5 -4.43 -15.76 8.29
CA ASN A 5 -5.68 -16.47 8.46
C ASN A 5 -6.37 -16.04 9.76
N HIS A 6 -7.49 -15.31 9.63
CA HIS A 6 -8.36 -14.88 10.73
C HIS A 6 -7.61 -14.15 11.86
N VAL A 7 -6.62 -13.33 11.49
CA VAL A 7 -5.74 -12.67 12.45
C VAL A 7 -6.45 -11.55 13.18
N THR A 8 -6.39 -11.61 14.50
CA THR A 8 -6.88 -10.58 15.41
C THR A 8 -5.73 -10.07 16.27
N LYS A 9 -5.68 -8.75 16.49
CA LYS A 9 -4.70 -8.10 17.36
C LYS A 9 -5.31 -6.94 18.13
N ALA A 10 -5.13 -6.97 19.44
CA ALA A 10 -5.54 -5.90 20.34
C ALA A 10 -4.37 -5.41 21.21
N PHE A 11 -4.44 -4.18 21.67
CA PHE A 11 -3.54 -3.60 22.66
C PHE A 11 -4.40 -3.00 23.78
N GLY A 12 -4.39 -3.66 24.93
CA GLY A 12 -5.35 -3.39 26.02
C GLY A 12 -6.79 -3.58 25.51
N ASP A 13 -7.64 -2.59 25.71
CA ASP A 13 -9.05 -2.65 25.29
C ASP A 13 -9.27 -2.27 23.81
N LYS A 14 -8.21 -1.87 23.09
CA LYS A 14 -8.32 -1.42 21.70
C LYS A 14 -7.98 -2.55 20.73
N THR A 15 -8.98 -3.07 20.02
CA THR A 15 -8.77 -3.94 18.87
C THR A 15 -8.26 -3.11 17.68
N VAL A 16 -7.10 -3.50 17.13
CA VAL A 16 -6.44 -2.84 16.00
C VAL A 16 -6.67 -3.61 14.72
N LEU A 17 -6.64 -4.94 14.78
CA LEU A 17 -6.97 -5.82 13.65
C LEU A 17 -7.98 -6.85 14.14
N ASP A 18 -8.99 -7.11 13.34
CA ASP A 18 -10.06 -8.04 13.66
C ASP A 18 -10.37 -8.94 12.48
N ASN A 19 -10.15 -10.24 12.68
CA ASN A 19 -10.43 -11.30 11.70
C ASN A 19 -9.85 -11.04 10.29
N VAL A 20 -8.61 -10.56 10.23
CA VAL A 20 -7.93 -10.25 8.96
C VAL A 20 -7.52 -11.54 8.26
N THR A 21 -7.95 -11.69 7.01
CA THR A 21 -7.58 -12.84 6.15
C THR A 21 -7.10 -12.31 4.80
N VAL A 22 -5.83 -12.63 4.46
CA VAL A 22 -5.16 -12.22 3.22
C VAL A 22 -4.13 -13.25 2.81
N THR A 23 -4.02 -13.50 1.52
CA THR A 23 -2.94 -14.28 0.92
C THR A 23 -2.09 -13.36 0.04
N ILE A 24 -0.78 -13.36 0.27
CA ILE A 24 0.19 -12.60 -0.51
C ILE A 24 1.01 -13.59 -1.34
N ALA A 25 0.92 -13.46 -2.65
CA ALA A 25 1.59 -14.36 -3.59
C ALA A 25 3.12 -14.21 -3.52
N ASP A 26 3.84 -15.29 -3.82
CA ASP A 26 5.30 -15.21 -3.99
C ASP A 26 5.66 -14.41 -5.25
N GLY A 27 6.77 -13.68 -5.18
CA GLY A 27 7.30 -12.93 -6.32
C GLY A 27 6.35 -11.80 -6.77
N SER A 28 5.64 -11.19 -5.83
CA SER A 28 4.74 -10.05 -6.08
C SER A 28 5.07 -8.86 -5.19
N ILE A 29 4.63 -7.67 -5.59
CA ILE A 29 4.66 -6.47 -4.76
C ILE A 29 3.24 -6.19 -4.27
N TYR A 30 3.05 -6.36 -2.96
CA TYR A 30 1.77 -6.15 -2.29
C TYR A 30 1.74 -4.81 -1.58
N GLY A 31 0.81 -3.93 -1.96
CA GLY A 31 0.57 -2.64 -1.33
C GLY A 31 -0.45 -2.73 -0.20
N LEU A 32 -0.09 -2.34 1.01
CA LEU A 32 -1.01 -2.22 2.13
C LEU A 32 -1.38 -0.76 2.34
N VAL A 33 -2.60 -0.38 2.01
CA VAL A 33 -3.09 0.99 2.11
C VAL A 33 -4.08 1.15 3.25
N GLY A 34 -4.16 2.35 3.81
CA GLY A 34 -5.08 2.68 4.91
C GLY A 34 -4.69 4.00 5.56
N TYR A 35 -5.57 4.54 6.38
CA TYR A 35 -5.28 5.78 7.12
C TYR A 35 -4.12 5.62 8.10
N ASN A 36 -3.60 6.75 8.56
CA ASN A 36 -2.71 6.76 9.71
C ASN A 36 -3.44 6.21 10.95
N GLY A 37 -2.82 5.22 11.58
CA GLY A 37 -3.43 4.51 12.70
C GLY A 37 -4.43 3.41 12.34
N ALA A 38 -4.60 3.06 11.06
CA ALA A 38 -5.46 1.94 10.64
C ALA A 38 -4.93 0.55 11.01
N GLY A 39 -3.66 0.45 11.45
CA GLY A 39 -3.07 -0.83 11.81
C GLY A 39 -2.06 -1.41 10.80
N LYS A 40 -1.67 -0.66 9.75
CA LYS A 40 -0.69 -1.10 8.74
C LYS A 40 0.62 -1.58 9.37
N THR A 41 1.26 -0.72 10.18
CA THR A 41 2.46 -1.06 10.96
C THR A 41 2.25 -2.27 11.86
N THR A 42 1.07 -2.39 12.49
CA THR A 42 0.74 -3.54 13.33
C THR A 42 0.71 -4.83 12.52
N LEU A 43 0.09 -4.81 11.34
CA LEU A 43 0.04 -5.95 10.45
C LEU A 43 1.44 -6.33 9.93
N LEU A 44 2.26 -5.35 9.52
CA LEU A 44 3.66 -5.60 9.14
C LEU A 44 4.47 -6.22 10.28
N ASN A 45 4.31 -5.73 11.51
CA ASN A 45 5.00 -6.29 12.68
C ASN A 45 4.53 -7.72 13.03
N LEU A 46 3.28 -8.05 12.76
CA LEU A 46 2.77 -9.42 12.88
C LEU A 46 3.38 -10.32 11.80
N ILE A 47 3.45 -9.86 10.55
CA ILE A 47 4.10 -10.56 9.42
C ILE A 47 5.61 -10.70 9.68
N ALA A 48 6.24 -9.73 10.32
CA ALA A 48 7.64 -9.80 10.71
C ALA A 48 7.90 -10.72 11.92
N GLY A 49 6.84 -11.25 12.54
CA GLY A 49 6.95 -12.08 13.74
C GLY A 49 7.41 -11.33 14.99
N LEU A 50 7.34 -9.99 14.97
CA LEU A 50 7.65 -9.12 16.12
C LEU A 50 6.50 -9.11 17.14
N TYR A 51 5.26 -9.22 16.66
CA TYR A 51 4.09 -9.35 17.50
C TYR A 51 3.47 -10.76 17.36
N ARG A 52 2.95 -11.25 18.47
CA ARG A 52 2.13 -12.45 18.47
C ARG A 52 0.68 -12.06 18.16
N PRO A 53 -0.02 -12.73 17.22
CA PRO A 53 -1.44 -12.53 17.05
C PRO A 53 -2.20 -13.03 18.30
N ASP A 54 -3.31 -12.37 18.62
CA ASP A 54 -4.18 -12.76 19.74
C ASP A 54 -5.19 -13.82 19.28
N GLY A 55 -5.53 -13.84 17.98
CA GLY A 55 -6.31 -14.87 17.29
C GLY A 55 -5.78 -15.12 15.89
N GLY A 56 -6.12 -16.28 15.33
CA GLY A 56 -5.67 -16.66 13.99
C GLY A 56 -4.19 -17.05 13.93
N ASN A 57 -3.65 -17.10 12.70
CA ASN A 57 -2.24 -17.44 12.48
C ASN A 57 -1.71 -16.79 11.21
N ILE A 58 -0.38 -16.60 11.14
CA ILE A 58 0.34 -16.18 9.94
C ILE A 58 1.36 -17.25 9.62
N THR A 59 1.39 -17.67 8.36
CA THR A 59 2.38 -18.64 7.84
C THR A 59 3.10 -18.05 6.65
N ALA A 60 4.36 -18.45 6.47
CA ALA A 60 5.18 -18.10 5.32
C ALA A 60 5.85 -19.35 4.75
N ASP A 61 5.99 -19.39 3.43
CA ASP A 61 6.74 -20.44 2.75
C ASP A 61 8.24 -20.22 2.93
N THR A 62 8.95 -21.27 3.30
CA THR A 62 10.40 -21.28 3.40
C THR A 62 10.97 -22.40 2.54
N ALA A 63 12.29 -22.57 2.50
CA ALA A 63 12.92 -23.69 1.81
C ALA A 63 12.48 -25.05 2.37
N ASP A 64 12.14 -25.13 3.67
CA ASP A 64 11.73 -26.36 4.34
C ASP A 64 10.20 -26.53 4.41
N GLY A 65 9.44 -25.70 3.68
CA GLY A 65 7.99 -25.73 3.63
C GLY A 65 7.34 -24.55 4.35
N LYS A 66 6.04 -24.67 4.59
CA LYS A 66 5.23 -23.60 5.21
C LYS A 66 5.39 -23.63 6.73
N LEU A 67 5.85 -22.52 7.30
CA LEU A 67 6.08 -22.35 8.74
C LEU A 67 5.26 -21.21 9.32
N ALA A 68 4.90 -21.35 10.61
CA ALA A 68 4.34 -20.23 11.37
C ALA A 68 5.37 -19.12 11.51
N VAL A 69 4.97 -17.88 11.26
CA VAL A 69 5.87 -16.72 11.30
C VAL A 69 6.34 -16.43 12.73
N TYR A 70 5.38 -16.35 13.67
CA TYR A 70 5.72 -16.04 15.06
C TYR A 70 6.52 -17.18 15.73
N GLY A 71 7.70 -16.83 16.23
CA GLY A 71 8.59 -17.78 16.90
C GLY A 71 9.52 -18.58 15.97
N SER A 72 9.38 -18.47 14.64
CA SER A 72 10.26 -19.15 13.69
C SER A 72 11.52 -18.34 13.42
N GLU A 73 12.67 -18.91 13.76
CA GLU A 73 13.97 -18.34 13.43
C GLU A 73 14.23 -18.38 11.92
N GLN A 74 13.78 -19.44 11.27
CA GLN A 74 13.96 -19.62 9.84
C GLN A 74 13.21 -18.58 9.03
N VAL A 75 11.93 -18.31 9.34
CA VAL A 75 11.18 -17.25 8.67
C VAL A 75 11.85 -15.89 8.88
N ARG A 76 12.41 -15.62 10.07
CA ARG A 76 13.12 -14.37 10.35
C ARG A 76 14.40 -14.20 9.54
N ARG A 77 15.07 -15.28 9.15
CA ARG A 77 16.26 -15.22 8.26
C ARG A 77 15.88 -14.91 6.81
N ASP A 78 14.64 -15.29 6.42
CA ASP A 78 14.10 -15.06 5.09
C ASP A 78 13.37 -13.72 4.96
N LEU A 79 13.23 -12.94 6.05
CA LEU A 79 12.43 -11.73 6.10
C LEU A 79 13.23 -10.54 6.60
N PHE A 80 13.18 -9.42 5.88
CA PHE A 80 13.77 -8.15 6.28
C PHE A 80 12.68 -7.07 6.38
N LEU A 81 12.56 -6.43 7.55
CA LEU A 81 11.65 -5.32 7.78
C LEU A 81 12.42 -3.99 7.80
N ILE A 82 11.98 -3.07 6.97
CA ILE A 82 12.40 -1.66 6.98
C ILE A 82 11.27 -0.87 7.66
N PRO A 83 11.40 -0.51 8.94
CA PRO A 83 10.38 0.27 9.66
C PRO A 83 10.40 1.74 9.27
N ASP A 84 9.33 2.47 9.60
CA ASP A 84 9.24 3.95 9.40
C ASP A 84 10.40 4.70 10.07
N ASP A 85 10.82 4.28 11.26
CA ASP A 85 12.03 4.80 11.92
C ASP A 85 13.07 3.69 12.06
N PRO A 86 14.06 3.61 11.14
CA PRO A 86 15.06 2.55 11.14
C PRO A 86 15.96 2.62 12.37
N TYR A 87 16.05 1.50 13.09
CA TYR A 87 17.00 1.39 14.20
C TYR A 87 18.44 1.37 13.70
N ILE A 88 19.23 2.28 14.20
CA ILE A 88 20.66 2.42 13.89
C ILE A 88 21.46 2.21 15.17
N LEU A 89 22.39 1.28 15.11
CA LEU A 89 23.31 1.06 16.24
C LEU A 89 24.09 2.36 16.57
N PRO A 90 24.34 2.65 17.86
CA PRO A 90 25.07 3.84 18.26
C PRO A 90 26.42 3.94 17.54
N GLN A 91 26.71 5.13 16.98
CA GLN A 91 27.95 5.42 16.25
C GLN A 91 28.22 4.55 15.00
N ALA A 92 27.24 3.73 14.55
CA ALA A 92 27.40 2.90 13.36
C ALA A 92 27.49 3.72 12.07
N SER A 93 28.27 3.22 11.14
CA SER A 93 28.24 3.56 9.72
C SER A 93 27.42 2.53 8.95
N LEU A 94 27.13 2.81 7.68
CA LEU A 94 26.47 1.84 6.82
C LEU A 94 27.27 0.53 6.71
N ALA A 95 28.60 0.63 6.60
CA ALA A 95 29.48 -0.53 6.60
C ALA A 95 29.41 -1.34 7.91
N THR A 96 29.29 -0.67 9.05
CA THR A 96 29.12 -1.34 10.36
C THR A 96 27.77 -2.06 10.44
N MET A 97 26.69 -1.41 10.01
CA MET A 97 25.36 -2.04 9.95
C MET A 97 25.33 -3.23 8.98
N ALA A 98 25.98 -3.12 7.83
CA ALA A 98 26.10 -4.23 6.88
C ALA A 98 26.84 -5.44 7.49
N ALA A 99 27.96 -5.20 8.20
CA ALA A 99 28.67 -6.27 8.91
C ALA A 99 27.79 -6.94 9.97
N PHE A 100 26.99 -6.15 10.69
CA PHE A 100 26.03 -6.67 11.67
C PHE A 100 24.96 -7.54 11.00
N TYR A 101 24.28 -7.04 9.96
CA TYR A 101 23.21 -7.79 9.26
C TYR A 101 23.72 -9.04 8.54
N ARG A 102 24.94 -9.02 8.01
CA ARG A 102 25.57 -10.20 7.41
C ARG A 102 25.65 -11.40 8.37
N GLY A 103 25.67 -11.16 9.68
CA GLY A 103 25.62 -12.23 10.69
C GLY A 103 24.26 -12.93 10.79
N PHE A 104 23.20 -12.31 10.32
CA PHE A 104 21.83 -12.83 10.42
C PHE A 104 21.25 -13.30 9.10
N TYR A 105 21.66 -12.68 7.97
CA TYR A 105 21.15 -12.95 6.62
C TYR A 105 22.20 -13.74 5.82
N PRO A 106 21.97 -15.04 5.60
CA PRO A 106 22.97 -15.91 4.94
C PRO A 106 23.35 -15.47 3.52
N HIS A 107 22.44 -14.81 2.82
CA HIS A 107 22.61 -14.38 1.44
C HIS A 107 23.00 -12.89 1.32
N PHE A 108 23.38 -12.23 2.42
CA PHE A 108 23.73 -10.81 2.42
C PHE A 108 24.87 -10.52 1.41
N SER A 109 24.61 -9.65 0.46
CA SER A 109 25.52 -9.31 -0.64
C SER A 109 26.26 -8.00 -0.36
N MET A 110 27.57 -8.09 -0.11
CA MET A 110 28.44 -6.91 -0.01
C MET A 110 28.64 -6.22 -1.37
N GLU A 111 28.54 -6.96 -2.48
CA GLU A 111 28.59 -6.41 -3.83
C GLU A 111 27.37 -5.52 -4.10
N THR A 112 26.16 -6.02 -3.80
CA THR A 112 24.92 -5.24 -3.89
C THR A 112 25.00 -3.98 -3.03
N LEU A 113 25.50 -4.10 -1.79
CA LEU A 113 25.72 -2.95 -0.91
C LEU A 113 26.60 -1.89 -1.56
N ALA A 114 27.74 -2.30 -2.16
CA ALA A 114 28.68 -1.37 -2.79
C ALA A 114 28.04 -0.65 -3.98
N LYS A 115 27.35 -1.37 -4.86
CA LYS A 115 26.62 -0.79 -6.01
C LYS A 115 25.54 0.19 -5.57
N LEU A 116 24.72 -0.19 -4.59
CA LEU A 116 23.65 0.68 -4.08
C LEU A 116 24.19 1.92 -3.37
N THR A 117 25.28 1.81 -2.60
CA THR A 117 25.92 2.99 -1.97
C THR A 117 26.44 3.99 -3.01
N GLU A 118 26.92 3.50 -4.15
CA GLU A 118 27.34 4.33 -5.29
C GLU A 118 26.14 5.03 -5.94
N ILE A 119 25.06 4.28 -6.24
CA ILE A 119 23.82 4.81 -6.83
C ILE A 119 23.22 5.93 -5.97
N PHE A 120 23.16 5.74 -4.65
CA PHE A 120 22.62 6.73 -3.72
C PHE A 120 23.62 7.82 -3.32
N GLY A 121 24.89 7.72 -3.73
CA GLY A 121 25.93 8.68 -3.38
C GLY A 121 26.23 8.73 -1.87
N LEU A 122 26.03 7.64 -1.14
CA LEU A 122 26.26 7.58 0.29
C LEU A 122 27.67 7.07 0.61
N ASP A 123 28.38 7.77 1.50
CA ASP A 123 29.66 7.27 2.03
C ASP A 123 29.40 6.15 3.06
N PRO A 124 29.78 4.88 2.78
CA PRO A 124 29.52 3.76 3.67
C PRO A 124 30.29 3.83 5.00
N LYS A 125 31.30 4.67 5.11
CA LYS A 125 32.11 4.84 6.32
C LYS A 125 31.62 5.98 7.21
N LYS A 126 30.81 6.90 6.68
CA LYS A 126 30.24 8.02 7.43
C LYS A 126 29.24 7.53 8.47
N LYS A 127 29.26 8.12 9.65
CA LYS A 127 28.34 7.77 10.75
C LYS A 127 26.90 8.13 10.37
N LEU A 128 25.99 7.17 10.50
CA LEU A 128 24.58 7.31 10.16
C LEU A 128 23.83 8.32 11.04
N ASN A 129 24.31 8.56 12.26
CA ASN A 129 23.73 9.58 13.15
C ASN A 129 23.77 11.00 12.55
N GLY A 130 24.74 11.27 11.68
CA GLY A 130 24.87 12.55 10.96
C GLY A 130 24.05 12.62 9.66
N PHE A 131 23.32 11.58 9.30
CA PHE A 131 22.49 11.56 8.10
C PHE A 131 21.15 12.26 8.34
N SER A 132 20.62 12.90 7.30
CA SER A 132 19.23 13.36 7.31
C SER A 132 18.24 12.19 7.41
N LYS A 133 16.97 12.45 7.73
CA LYS A 133 15.93 11.41 7.77
C LYS A 133 15.87 10.63 6.44
N GLY A 134 15.87 11.33 5.30
CA GLY A 134 15.88 10.71 3.98
C GLY A 134 17.12 9.84 3.73
N MET A 135 18.33 10.32 4.09
CA MET A 135 19.55 9.52 3.95
C MET A 135 19.55 8.27 4.84
N LYS A 136 18.96 8.33 6.05
CA LYS A 136 18.81 7.16 6.91
C LYS A 136 17.87 6.13 6.29
N ARG A 137 16.79 6.57 5.63
CA ARG A 137 15.88 5.69 4.88
C ARG A 137 16.58 5.05 3.69
N GLN A 138 17.32 5.82 2.90
CA GLN A 138 18.15 5.28 1.83
C GLN A 138 19.10 4.20 2.36
N ALA A 139 19.78 4.46 3.48
CA ALA A 139 20.65 3.48 4.12
C ALA A 139 19.91 2.19 4.54
N ALA A 140 18.68 2.31 5.08
CA ALA A 140 17.85 1.17 5.45
C ALA A 140 17.40 0.36 4.23
N ILE A 141 17.03 1.03 3.13
CA ILE A 141 16.68 0.40 1.87
C ILE A 141 17.88 -0.35 1.28
N ILE A 142 19.07 0.28 1.25
CA ILE A 142 20.32 -0.37 0.82
C ILE A 142 20.58 -1.65 1.62
N LEU A 143 20.43 -1.62 2.94
CA LEU A 143 20.62 -2.78 3.80
C LEU A 143 19.58 -3.87 3.53
N GLY A 144 18.31 -3.48 3.34
CA GLY A 144 17.22 -4.39 3.03
C GLY A 144 17.45 -5.12 1.70
N LEU A 145 17.75 -4.40 0.63
CA LEU A 145 18.05 -5.00 -0.68
C LEU A 145 19.32 -5.85 -0.66
N SER A 146 20.34 -5.42 0.12
CA SER A 146 21.59 -6.19 0.28
C SER A 146 21.41 -7.46 1.09
N SER A 147 20.36 -7.56 1.92
CA SER A 147 20.07 -8.77 2.73
C SER A 147 19.71 -9.97 1.86
N ARG A 148 19.22 -9.75 0.64
CA ARG A 148 18.69 -10.77 -0.27
C ARG A 148 17.61 -11.64 0.39
N ALA A 149 16.82 -11.02 1.27
CA ALA A 149 15.73 -11.66 1.94
C ALA A 149 14.61 -12.05 0.95
N ARG A 150 14.00 -13.21 1.17
CA ARG A 150 12.85 -13.67 0.37
C ARG A 150 11.63 -12.77 0.54
N TYR A 151 11.46 -12.23 1.74
CA TYR A 151 10.36 -11.32 2.09
C TYR A 151 10.92 -9.97 2.53
N LEU A 152 10.60 -8.92 1.79
CA LEU A 152 11.00 -7.55 2.12
C LEU A 152 9.76 -6.75 2.53
N LEU A 153 9.75 -6.27 3.77
CA LEU A 153 8.66 -5.45 4.30
C LEU A 153 9.12 -4.00 4.43
N LEU A 154 8.30 -3.06 3.94
CA LEU A 154 8.55 -1.62 3.98
C LEU A 154 7.39 -0.92 4.69
N ASP A 155 7.68 -0.24 5.79
CA ASP A 155 6.68 0.57 6.51
C ASP A 155 6.97 2.05 6.29
N GLU A 156 6.08 2.74 5.53
CA GLU A 156 6.16 4.16 5.17
C GLU A 156 7.57 4.59 4.69
N SER A 157 8.27 3.68 3.98
CA SER A 157 9.71 3.81 3.69
C SER A 157 10.04 4.85 2.62
N PHE A 158 9.05 5.39 1.92
CA PHE A 158 9.22 6.43 0.91
C PHE A 158 9.10 7.85 1.47
N ASP A 159 8.60 8.00 2.68
CA ASP A 159 8.43 9.30 3.31
C ASP A 159 9.76 10.04 3.50
N GLY A 160 9.79 11.32 3.09
CA GLY A 160 10.97 12.16 3.21
C GLY A 160 12.10 11.85 2.23
N LEU A 161 11.85 10.97 1.24
CA LEU A 161 12.69 10.85 0.05
C LEU A 161 12.32 11.94 -0.95
N ASP A 162 13.30 12.50 -1.63
CA ASP A 162 13.02 13.38 -2.75
C ASP A 162 12.45 12.58 -3.96
N PRO A 163 11.72 13.25 -4.89
CA PRO A 163 11.05 12.56 -5.98
C PRO A 163 11.97 11.68 -6.85
N ASN A 164 13.20 12.13 -7.13
CA ASN A 164 14.12 11.37 -7.98
C ASN A 164 14.59 10.09 -7.27
N ILE A 165 14.96 10.22 -5.99
CA ILE A 165 15.36 9.06 -5.17
C ILE A 165 14.20 8.08 -5.02
N ARG A 166 12.98 8.58 -4.88
CA ARG A 166 11.77 7.74 -4.79
C ARG A 166 11.59 6.89 -6.05
N MET A 167 11.71 7.48 -7.24
CA MET A 167 11.66 6.75 -8.51
C MET A 167 12.76 5.69 -8.59
N THR A 168 14.00 6.05 -8.24
CA THR A 168 15.12 5.10 -8.20
C THR A 168 14.83 3.93 -7.25
N VAL A 169 14.23 4.18 -6.10
CA VAL A 169 13.84 3.09 -5.16
C VAL A 169 12.78 2.20 -5.77
N CYS A 170 11.76 2.75 -6.44
CA CYS A 170 10.74 1.96 -7.15
C CYS A 170 11.39 1.02 -8.18
N ASP A 171 12.28 1.54 -9.04
CA ASP A 171 12.98 0.75 -10.05
C ASP A 171 13.82 -0.36 -9.40
N LEU A 172 14.56 -0.05 -8.33
CA LEU A 172 15.36 -1.01 -7.59
C LEU A 172 14.53 -2.11 -6.92
N LEU A 173 13.34 -1.81 -6.42
CA LEU A 173 12.45 -2.81 -5.83
C LEU A 173 11.88 -3.74 -6.91
N MET A 174 11.50 -3.22 -8.06
CA MET A 174 11.04 -4.01 -9.20
C MET A 174 12.15 -4.93 -9.73
N GLU A 175 13.36 -4.39 -9.91
CA GLU A 175 14.53 -5.18 -10.31
C GLU A 175 14.89 -6.25 -9.28
N TYR A 176 14.86 -5.90 -8.00
CA TYR A 176 15.10 -6.85 -6.91
C TYR A 176 14.13 -8.02 -6.93
N MET A 177 12.83 -7.74 -7.09
CA MET A 177 11.81 -8.77 -7.23
C MET A 177 12.05 -9.63 -8.48
N ALA A 178 12.34 -9.02 -9.62
CA ALA A 178 12.58 -9.73 -10.89
C ALA A 178 13.80 -10.65 -10.83
N GLU A 179 14.90 -10.19 -10.20
CA GLU A 179 16.13 -10.97 -10.09
C GLU A 179 16.08 -12.07 -9.05
N THR A 180 15.41 -11.83 -7.92
CA THR A 180 15.48 -12.72 -6.76
C THR A 180 14.24 -13.56 -6.54
N GLY A 181 13.12 -13.23 -7.20
CA GLY A 181 11.81 -13.81 -6.92
C GLY A 181 11.28 -13.41 -5.53
N ALA A 182 11.82 -12.36 -4.92
CA ALA A 182 11.39 -11.90 -3.61
C ALA A 182 9.95 -11.39 -3.63
N THR A 183 9.27 -11.55 -2.51
CA THR A 183 7.96 -10.94 -2.27
C THR A 183 8.14 -9.67 -1.47
N ILE A 184 7.57 -8.57 -1.95
CA ILE A 184 7.69 -7.26 -1.32
C ILE A 184 6.32 -6.86 -0.76
N ILE A 185 6.28 -6.42 0.49
CA ILE A 185 5.07 -5.90 1.12
C ILE A 185 5.36 -4.48 1.58
N MET A 186 4.64 -3.52 1.02
CA MET A 186 4.84 -2.12 1.39
C MET A 186 3.57 -1.49 1.94
N ALA A 187 3.69 -0.92 3.13
CA ALA A 187 2.65 -0.08 3.71
C ALA A 187 2.92 1.38 3.36
N SER A 188 1.94 2.03 2.78
CA SER A 188 1.98 3.47 2.48
C SER A 188 0.59 4.10 2.64
N HIS A 189 0.57 5.38 2.97
CA HIS A 189 -0.62 6.21 2.85
C HIS A 189 -0.63 6.99 1.51
N ASN A 190 0.44 6.91 0.73
CA ASN A 190 0.53 7.52 -0.59
C ASN A 190 0.10 6.51 -1.67
N LEU A 191 -1.13 6.66 -2.13
CA LEU A 191 -1.74 5.75 -3.09
C LEU A 191 -1.09 5.80 -4.48
N HIS A 192 -0.48 6.92 -4.86
CA HIS A 192 0.28 7.01 -6.11
C HIS A 192 1.50 6.09 -6.13
N GLU A 193 2.19 5.95 -5.00
CA GLU A 193 3.32 5.03 -4.89
C GLU A 193 2.87 3.59 -5.06
N ILE A 194 1.78 3.21 -4.39
CA ILE A 194 1.19 1.87 -4.46
C ILE A 194 0.73 1.57 -5.89
N GLU A 195 -0.01 2.50 -6.51
CA GLU A 195 -0.52 2.34 -7.87
C GLU A 195 0.58 2.15 -8.92
N HIS A 196 1.75 2.72 -8.68
CA HIS A 196 2.85 2.72 -9.64
C HIS A 196 3.69 1.44 -9.61
N ILE A 197 3.81 0.77 -8.47
CA ILE A 197 4.78 -0.32 -8.28
C ILE A 197 4.14 -1.64 -7.83
N CYS A 198 2.94 -1.61 -7.21
CA CYS A 198 2.33 -2.82 -6.67
C CYS A 198 1.46 -3.53 -7.71
N ASP A 199 1.48 -4.86 -7.66
CA ASP A 199 0.59 -5.72 -8.45
C ASP A 199 -0.78 -5.84 -7.77
N THR A 200 -0.76 -5.97 -6.46
CA THR A 200 -1.93 -6.21 -5.62
C THR A 200 -2.02 -5.19 -4.51
N VAL A 201 -3.22 -4.80 -4.16
CA VAL A 201 -3.47 -3.86 -3.05
C VAL A 201 -4.41 -4.47 -2.01
N GLY A 202 -4.04 -4.33 -0.73
CA GLY A 202 -4.91 -4.57 0.41
C GLY A 202 -5.31 -3.27 1.09
N MET A 203 -6.60 -3.03 1.19
CA MET A 203 -7.14 -1.82 1.82
C MET A 203 -7.58 -2.10 3.25
N LEU A 204 -6.89 -1.50 4.21
CA LEU A 204 -7.23 -1.57 5.62
C LEU A 204 -8.13 -0.40 6.01
N ASN A 205 -9.39 -0.71 6.37
CA ASN A 205 -10.36 0.26 6.84
C ASN A 205 -10.88 -0.12 8.23
N GLY A 206 -10.60 0.72 9.21
CA GLY A 206 -10.86 0.38 10.61
C GLY A 206 -9.97 -0.79 11.03
N THR A 207 -10.59 -1.92 11.42
CA THR A 207 -9.89 -3.11 11.90
C THR A 207 -9.81 -4.24 10.88
N HIS A 208 -10.41 -4.06 9.68
CA HIS A 208 -10.56 -5.10 8.66
C HIS A 208 -9.91 -4.72 7.35
N ILE A 209 -9.49 -5.73 6.58
CA ILE A 209 -9.17 -5.55 5.16
C ILE A 209 -10.48 -5.65 4.37
N VAL A 210 -10.85 -4.55 3.70
CA VAL A 210 -12.06 -4.47 2.88
C VAL A 210 -11.84 -4.96 1.46
N TYR A 211 -10.61 -4.87 0.96
CA TYR A 211 -10.19 -5.38 -0.33
C TYR A 211 -8.81 -6.00 -0.23
N SER A 212 -8.60 -7.05 -1.02
CA SER A 212 -7.28 -7.58 -1.35
C SER A 212 -7.39 -8.18 -2.76
N CYS A 213 -6.94 -7.43 -3.76
CA CYS A 213 -7.06 -7.80 -5.18
C CYS A 213 -5.99 -7.10 -6.03
N GLU A 214 -5.87 -7.52 -7.27
CA GLU A 214 -5.03 -6.85 -8.26
C GLU A 214 -5.52 -5.42 -8.49
N ILE A 215 -4.59 -4.47 -8.66
CA ILE A 215 -4.90 -3.06 -8.84
C ILE A 215 -5.73 -2.83 -10.10
N GLU A 216 -5.43 -3.51 -11.19
CA GLU A 216 -6.19 -3.40 -12.42
C GLU A 216 -7.65 -3.85 -12.23
N THR A 217 -7.87 -4.98 -11.53
CA THR A 217 -9.23 -5.48 -11.22
C THR A 217 -10.06 -4.46 -10.44
N ILE A 218 -9.45 -3.78 -9.45
CA ILE A 218 -10.20 -2.78 -8.67
C ILE A 218 -10.49 -1.53 -9.50
N LYS A 219 -9.58 -1.14 -10.41
CA LYS A 219 -9.79 0.00 -11.31
C LYS A 219 -10.87 -0.29 -12.35
N GLU A 220 -10.93 -1.51 -12.88
CA GLU A 220 -11.98 -1.94 -13.82
C GLU A 220 -13.39 -1.97 -13.20
N ARG A 221 -13.46 -2.19 -11.89
CA ARG A 221 -14.75 -2.24 -11.17
C ARG A 221 -15.46 -0.88 -11.11
N TYR A 222 -14.70 0.22 -11.20
CA TYR A 222 -15.22 1.57 -11.02
C TYR A 222 -14.95 2.42 -12.24
N THR A 223 -15.99 3.12 -12.70
CA THR A 223 -15.87 4.03 -13.84
C THR A 223 -16.45 5.38 -13.48
N ARG A 224 -15.69 6.45 -13.72
CA ARG A 224 -16.25 7.81 -13.69
C ARG A 224 -16.97 8.07 -15.00
N ILE A 225 -18.25 8.37 -14.90
CA ILE A 225 -19.11 8.70 -16.03
C ILE A 225 -19.37 10.20 -16.01
N ARG A 226 -19.24 10.82 -17.18
CA ARG A 226 -19.66 12.20 -17.44
C ARG A 226 -20.71 12.19 -18.53
N ALA A 227 -21.91 12.65 -18.18
CA ALA A 227 -23.05 12.70 -19.07
C ALA A 227 -23.52 14.15 -19.29
N GLY A 228 -23.68 14.56 -20.55
CA GLY A 228 -24.21 15.86 -20.92
C GLY A 228 -25.61 15.71 -21.55
N PHE A 229 -26.52 16.62 -21.19
CA PHE A 229 -27.90 16.61 -21.64
C PHE A 229 -28.27 17.89 -22.40
N ASP A 230 -29.31 17.85 -23.20
CA ASP A 230 -29.87 19.02 -23.91
C ASP A 230 -30.58 19.99 -22.96
N ARG A 231 -30.93 19.55 -21.74
CA ARG A 231 -31.63 20.26 -20.70
C ARG A 231 -30.88 20.22 -19.35
N GLU A 232 -31.25 21.06 -18.40
CA GLU A 232 -30.83 20.92 -17.03
C GLU A 232 -31.30 19.61 -16.43
N VAL A 233 -30.41 18.98 -15.64
CA VAL A 233 -30.66 17.68 -15.01
C VAL A 233 -30.38 17.76 -13.53
N THR A 234 -31.01 16.86 -12.77
CA THR A 234 -30.73 16.62 -11.34
C THR A 234 -30.18 15.20 -11.17
N ALA A 235 -29.73 14.87 -9.98
CA ALA A 235 -29.27 13.51 -9.66
C ALA A 235 -30.38 12.44 -9.77
N GLU A 236 -31.65 12.84 -9.90
CA GLU A 236 -32.79 11.91 -10.03
C GLU A 236 -32.69 11.01 -11.26
N VAL A 237 -31.99 11.44 -12.31
CA VAL A 237 -31.75 10.58 -13.52
C VAL A 237 -30.83 9.37 -13.19
N LEU A 238 -30.25 9.30 -12.00
CA LEU A 238 -29.43 8.18 -11.54
C LEU A 238 -30.22 7.19 -10.66
N ALA A 239 -31.54 7.36 -10.48
CA ALA A 239 -32.32 6.55 -9.54
C ALA A 239 -32.15 5.03 -9.76
N ASP A 240 -32.01 4.61 -11.04
CA ASP A 240 -31.87 3.21 -11.42
C ASP A 240 -30.41 2.76 -11.60
N ILE A 241 -29.42 3.62 -11.35
CA ILE A 241 -28.00 3.32 -11.51
C ILE A 241 -27.32 3.35 -10.14
N PRO A 242 -26.70 2.27 -9.66
CA PRO A 242 -25.83 2.31 -8.48
C PRO A 242 -24.70 3.31 -8.70
N HIS A 243 -24.66 4.35 -7.89
CA HIS A 243 -23.77 5.48 -8.11
C HIS A 243 -23.26 6.08 -6.81
N GLY A 244 -22.21 6.87 -6.93
CA GLY A 244 -21.71 7.74 -5.85
C GLY A 244 -20.84 8.86 -6.39
N ASP A 245 -20.35 9.72 -5.50
CA ASP A 245 -19.52 10.88 -5.83
C ASP A 245 -20.15 11.74 -6.97
N VAL A 246 -21.45 12.06 -6.79
CA VAL A 246 -22.25 12.77 -7.80
C VAL A 246 -21.93 14.25 -7.78
N SER A 247 -21.71 14.83 -8.94
CA SER A 247 -21.68 16.28 -9.16
C SER A 247 -22.58 16.66 -10.33
N VAL A 248 -23.38 17.71 -10.15
CA VAL A 248 -24.28 18.26 -11.16
C VAL A 248 -23.92 19.70 -11.43
N SER A 249 -23.72 20.06 -12.70
CA SER A 249 -23.43 21.42 -13.13
C SER A 249 -24.29 21.75 -14.36
N GLY A 250 -25.49 22.30 -14.12
CA GLY A 250 -26.47 22.63 -15.16
C GLY A 250 -26.87 21.40 -15.98
N LYS A 251 -26.33 21.31 -17.19
CA LYS A 251 -26.62 20.22 -18.16
C LYS A 251 -25.65 19.04 -18.06
N VAL A 252 -24.64 19.11 -17.19
CA VAL A 252 -23.60 18.09 -17.07
C VAL A 252 -23.70 17.42 -15.73
N LEU A 253 -23.70 16.08 -15.75
CA LEU A 253 -23.70 15.19 -14.61
C LEU A 253 -22.39 14.39 -14.63
N SER A 254 -21.72 14.29 -13.49
CA SER A 254 -20.57 13.39 -13.31
C SER A 254 -20.76 12.57 -12.05
N PHE A 255 -20.48 11.27 -12.13
CA PHE A 255 -20.65 10.34 -11.03
C PHE A 255 -19.70 9.14 -11.17
N VAL A 256 -19.50 8.40 -10.11
CA VAL A 256 -18.81 7.10 -10.11
C VAL A 256 -19.87 5.98 -10.15
N SER A 257 -19.68 5.02 -11.03
CA SER A 257 -20.55 3.85 -11.18
C SER A 257 -19.78 2.55 -11.04
N GLU A 258 -20.43 1.54 -10.45
CA GLU A 258 -19.99 0.14 -10.45
C GLU A 258 -20.71 -0.66 -11.57
N THR A 259 -21.67 -0.03 -12.22
CA THR A 259 -22.39 -0.62 -13.36
C THR A 259 -21.53 -0.51 -14.62
N PRO A 260 -21.50 -1.54 -15.47
CA PRO A 260 -20.85 -1.46 -16.77
C PRO A 260 -21.28 -0.21 -17.56
N ALA A 261 -20.35 0.39 -18.27
CA ALA A 261 -20.56 1.69 -18.93
C ALA A 261 -21.69 1.67 -19.95
N ASP A 262 -21.84 0.58 -20.69
CA ASP A 262 -22.91 0.36 -21.68
C ASP A 262 -24.29 0.27 -21.03
N GLU A 263 -24.40 -0.39 -19.90
CA GLU A 263 -25.65 -0.45 -19.13
C GLU A 263 -26.02 0.91 -18.54
N ALA A 264 -25.04 1.62 -17.99
CA ALA A 264 -25.24 2.97 -17.47
C ALA A 264 -25.63 3.96 -18.58
N GLU A 265 -25.01 3.87 -19.77
CA GLU A 265 -25.38 4.67 -20.92
C GLU A 265 -26.82 4.40 -21.39
N ALA A 266 -27.22 3.12 -21.48
CA ALA A 266 -28.56 2.73 -21.84
C ALA A 266 -29.60 3.28 -20.86
N ALA A 267 -29.36 3.19 -19.57
CA ALA A 267 -30.24 3.75 -18.54
C ALA A 267 -30.39 5.27 -18.66
N LEU A 268 -29.26 6.00 -18.86
CA LEU A 268 -29.29 7.45 -19.02
C LEU A 268 -30.01 7.88 -20.33
N ARG A 269 -29.83 7.12 -21.41
CA ARG A 269 -30.55 7.37 -22.68
C ARG A 269 -32.08 7.20 -22.56
N ALA A 270 -32.53 6.31 -21.69
CA ALA A 270 -33.96 6.11 -21.43
C ALA A 270 -34.63 7.36 -20.84
N HIS A 271 -33.93 8.21 -20.14
CA HIS A 271 -34.43 9.49 -19.63
C HIS A 271 -34.56 10.58 -20.74
N GLY A 272 -33.98 10.34 -21.91
CA GLY A 272 -33.98 11.25 -23.07
C GLY A 272 -33.06 12.44 -22.91
N GLY A 273 -32.67 13.07 -24.02
CA GLY A 273 -31.86 14.29 -24.03
C GLY A 273 -30.37 14.08 -23.78
N LEU A 274 -29.87 12.85 -23.70
CA LEU A 274 -28.43 12.57 -23.58
C LEU A 274 -27.71 12.95 -24.87
N CYS A 275 -26.79 13.91 -24.79
CA CYS A 275 -25.98 14.42 -25.91
C CYS A 275 -24.54 14.01 -25.87
N LEU A 276 -24.01 13.78 -24.67
CA LEU A 276 -22.61 13.41 -24.43
C LEU A 276 -22.55 12.28 -23.38
N PHE A 277 -21.74 11.29 -23.65
CA PHE A 277 -21.41 10.22 -22.69
C PHE A 277 -19.92 9.92 -22.79
N GLU A 278 -19.21 10.13 -21.70
CA GLU A 278 -17.76 9.90 -21.59
C GLU A 278 -17.47 9.08 -20.34
N THR A 279 -16.51 8.19 -20.45
CA THR A 279 -16.04 7.35 -19.35
C THR A 279 -14.58 7.59 -19.07
N TYR A 280 -14.20 7.59 -17.80
CA TYR A 280 -12.83 7.78 -17.35
C TYR A 280 -12.50 6.71 -16.32
N PRO A 281 -11.32 6.07 -16.41
CA PRO A 281 -10.84 5.21 -15.34
C PRO A 281 -10.61 6.03 -14.07
N LEU A 282 -10.86 5.43 -12.91
CA LEU A 282 -10.51 6.04 -11.63
C LEU A 282 -9.05 5.72 -11.28
N SER A 283 -8.38 6.68 -10.66
CA SER A 283 -7.14 6.41 -9.94
C SER A 283 -7.42 5.60 -8.67
N LEU A 284 -6.41 4.89 -8.17
CA LEU A 284 -6.53 4.16 -6.90
C LEU A 284 -6.95 5.09 -5.75
N GLU A 285 -6.52 6.36 -5.77
CA GLU A 285 -6.92 7.36 -4.78
C GLU A 285 -8.41 7.69 -4.84
N GLU A 286 -8.98 7.81 -6.04
CA GLU A 286 -10.42 8.05 -6.21
C GLU A 286 -11.24 6.84 -5.76
N VAL A 287 -10.81 5.63 -6.11
CA VAL A 287 -11.43 4.38 -5.63
C VAL A 287 -11.39 4.32 -4.10
N PHE A 288 -10.23 4.60 -3.51
CA PHE A 288 -10.06 4.62 -2.06
C PHE A 288 -11.03 5.62 -1.40
N LYS A 289 -11.09 6.85 -1.88
CA LYS A 289 -12.01 7.88 -1.38
C LYS A 289 -13.47 7.46 -1.49
N TYR A 290 -13.84 6.83 -2.60
CA TYR A 290 -15.20 6.33 -2.83
C TYR A 290 -15.58 5.25 -1.82
N GLU A 291 -14.73 4.25 -1.64
CA GLU A 291 -14.98 3.15 -0.70
C GLU A 291 -15.02 3.60 0.76
N MET A 292 -14.23 4.59 1.10
CA MET A 292 -14.23 5.16 2.44
C MET A 292 -15.55 5.87 2.75
N LYS A 293 -16.11 6.60 1.78
CA LYS A 293 -17.43 7.23 1.91
C LYS A 293 -18.53 6.19 2.11
N LYS A 294 -18.49 5.07 1.38
CA LYS A 294 -19.42 3.94 1.56
C LYS A 294 -19.37 3.37 2.99
N GLY A 295 -18.19 3.26 3.57
CA GLY A 295 -17.98 2.77 4.94
C GLY A 295 -18.39 3.73 6.06
N GLY A 296 -19.01 4.87 5.73
CA GLY A 296 -19.54 5.84 6.71
C GLY A 296 -18.49 6.71 7.40
N LYS A 297 -17.26 6.74 6.89
CA LYS A 297 -16.17 7.62 7.35
C LYS A 297 -15.93 8.76 6.35
N SER A 298 -16.92 9.58 6.08
CA SER A 298 -16.67 10.88 5.46
C SER A 298 -16.36 11.90 6.58
N TYR A 299 -15.23 12.58 6.50
CA TYR A 299 -15.09 13.85 7.19
C TYR A 299 -15.96 14.84 6.41
N ASP A 300 -17.13 15.15 6.96
CA ASP A 300 -18.00 16.21 6.43
C ASP A 300 -17.30 17.54 6.71
N ILE A 301 -16.59 18.04 5.71
CA ILE A 301 -15.92 19.35 5.76
C ILE A 301 -16.90 20.44 5.29
N GLU A 302 -18.03 20.06 4.71
CA GLU A 302 -19.12 20.99 4.33
C GLU A 302 -19.77 21.52 5.60
N GLY A 303 -19.46 22.72 5.96
CA GLY A 303 -20.02 23.41 7.13
C GLY A 303 -19.01 23.85 8.18
N LEU A 304 -17.78 23.33 8.17
CA LEU A 304 -16.75 23.68 9.17
C LEU A 304 -16.29 25.16 9.08
N PHE A 305 -16.48 25.82 7.93
CA PHE A 305 -16.11 27.22 7.69
C PHE A 305 -17.27 28.08 7.18
N GLY A 306 -18.50 27.56 7.18
CA GLY A 306 -19.70 28.20 6.68
C GLY A 306 -20.57 28.78 7.77
N GLN A 307 -20.17 29.86 8.42
CA GLN A 307 -21.08 30.90 8.86
C GLN A 307 -20.85 32.13 7.99
N LYS A 308 -21.66 32.28 6.98
CA LYS A 308 -21.90 33.61 6.42
C LYS A 308 -23.08 34.20 7.21
N ALA A 309 -22.78 35.37 7.85
CA ALA A 309 -23.74 36.26 8.44
C ALA A 309 -24.77 36.74 7.40
#